data_a30490a7a4c195e40b7dde8061f17f97
#
_entry.id   a30490a7a4c195e40b7dde8061f17f97
#
_cell.length_a   1.000
_cell.length_b   1.000
_cell.length_c   1.000
_cell.angle_alpha   90.00
_cell.angle_beta   90.00
_cell.angle_gamma   90.00
#
_symmetry.space_group_name_H-M   'P 1'
#
loop_
_entity.id
_entity.type
_entity.pdbx_description
1 polymer ?
#
loop_
_entity_poly.entity_id
_entity_poly.type
_entity_poly.pdbx_seq_one_letter_code
_entity_poly.pdbx_strand_id
1 'polypeptide(L)'
;DNSVLHLGIRNSLRSWNFFDTKESVRGYSNTGGFGIDGSISTIIGAALCNPDRLYYCVVGDLAFFYDMNALGNRHIPPNVRILVVNNGLGFEMKFPTSWGCSIANAIGVSENDYVCAAGHYSQPNLIKCYAEGLGFNYVRVNDKKEYLLNLKDITSAKITEKPMIVELIVDSEDEDMALNLIGSIMVDDSNLAKVAIKKAI
;
A
#
# COMPACT_ATOMS: atom_id res chain seq x y z
N ASP A 1 11.60 -11.97 11.43
CA ASP A 1 11.04 -12.48 12.67
C ASP A 1 10.90 -11.34 13.68
N ASN A 2 9.95 -11.46 14.64
CA ASN A 2 9.67 -10.44 15.65
C ASN A 2 9.28 -9.07 15.07
N SER A 3 8.51 -9.04 14.01
CA SER A 3 7.98 -7.81 13.42
C SER A 3 6.46 -7.80 13.40
N VAL A 4 5.91 -6.61 13.22
CA VAL A 4 4.48 -6.36 13.02
C VAL A 4 4.30 -5.77 11.63
N LEU A 5 3.29 -6.24 10.92
CA LEU A 5 2.93 -5.78 9.59
C LEU A 5 1.54 -5.13 9.65
N HIS A 6 1.44 -3.88 9.24
CA HIS A 6 0.17 -3.20 9.02
C HIS A 6 -0.06 -2.99 7.53
N LEU A 7 -1.16 -3.48 7.03
CA LEU A 7 -1.50 -3.39 5.61
C LEU A 7 -2.63 -2.37 5.43
N GLY A 8 -2.43 -1.42 4.57
CA GLY A 8 -3.50 -0.55 4.09
C GLY A 8 -4.63 -1.38 3.49
N ILE A 9 -5.87 -1.00 3.73
CA ILE A 9 -7.03 -1.71 3.16
C ILE A 9 -6.99 -1.67 1.63
N ARG A 10 -7.82 -2.48 0.99
CA ARG A 10 -7.94 -2.62 -0.45
C ARG A 10 -6.74 -3.34 -1.06
N ASN A 11 -6.08 -2.76 -2.07
CA ASN A 11 -5.09 -3.47 -2.86
C ASN A 11 -3.85 -3.92 -2.06
N SER A 12 -3.36 -3.13 -1.11
CA SER A 12 -2.22 -3.54 -0.28
C SER A 12 -2.53 -4.83 0.49
N LEU A 13 -3.69 -4.90 1.15
CA LEU A 13 -4.13 -6.08 1.88
C LEU A 13 -4.44 -7.27 0.93
N ARG A 14 -5.14 -7.01 -0.18
CA ARG A 14 -5.52 -8.05 -1.15
C ARG A 14 -4.31 -8.69 -1.81
N SER A 15 -3.36 -7.88 -2.27
CA SER A 15 -2.14 -8.38 -2.92
C SER A 15 -1.27 -9.16 -1.95
N TRP A 16 -1.19 -8.73 -0.69
CA TRP A 16 -0.44 -9.46 0.32
C TRP A 16 -1.00 -10.85 0.60
N ASN A 17 -2.33 -11.02 0.54
CA ASN A 17 -3.00 -12.30 0.79
C ASN A 17 -2.69 -13.40 -0.25
N PHE A 18 -1.99 -13.08 -1.34
CA PHE A 18 -1.50 -14.09 -2.28
C PHE A 18 -0.18 -14.74 -1.86
N PHE A 19 0.43 -14.25 -0.79
CA PHE A 19 1.73 -14.73 -0.32
C PHE A 19 1.66 -15.17 1.14
N ASP A 20 2.37 -16.25 1.44
CA ASP A 20 2.47 -16.71 2.83
C ASP A 20 3.33 -15.74 3.64
N THR A 21 2.79 -15.33 4.78
CA THR A 21 3.52 -14.55 5.78
C THR A 21 4.01 -15.49 6.89
N LYS A 22 5.25 -15.32 7.32
CA LYS A 22 5.79 -16.13 8.41
C LYS A 22 4.92 -16.01 9.66
N GLU A 23 4.67 -17.11 10.35
CA GLU A 23 3.87 -17.15 11.58
C GLU A 23 4.36 -16.22 12.69
N SER A 24 5.68 -15.94 12.72
CA SER A 24 6.30 -15.00 13.66
C SER A 24 5.97 -13.53 13.40
N VAL A 25 5.38 -13.20 12.23
CA VAL A 25 4.98 -11.85 11.83
C VAL A 25 3.47 -11.69 12.07
N ARG A 26 3.10 -10.74 12.91
CA ARG A 26 1.68 -10.44 13.16
C ARG A 26 1.20 -9.40 12.16
N GLY A 27 0.13 -9.73 11.41
CA GLY A 27 -0.51 -8.86 10.43
C GLY A 27 -1.77 -8.17 10.99
N TYR A 28 -1.95 -6.90 10.66
CA TYR A 28 -3.12 -6.09 11.02
C TYR A 28 -3.55 -5.22 9.84
N SER A 29 -4.81 -4.82 9.83
CA SER A 29 -5.36 -3.87 8.87
C SER A 29 -6.58 -3.16 9.46
N ASN A 30 -6.78 -1.89 9.15
CA ASN A 30 -7.93 -1.08 9.58
C ASN A 30 -9.12 -1.37 8.67
N THR A 31 -9.81 -2.50 8.86
CA THR A 31 -10.92 -2.92 8.00
C THR A 31 -12.30 -2.47 8.49
N GLY A 32 -12.42 -2.05 9.74
CA GLY A 32 -13.71 -1.76 10.37
C GLY A 32 -14.46 -0.57 9.78
N GLY A 33 -13.76 0.47 9.34
CA GLY A 33 -14.34 1.68 8.78
C GLY A 33 -14.25 1.82 7.26
N PHE A 34 -13.57 0.91 6.58
CA PHE A 34 -13.26 0.97 5.14
C PHE A 34 -12.55 2.26 4.68
N GLY A 35 -12.08 3.09 5.60
CA GLY A 35 -11.28 4.28 5.30
C GLY A 35 -9.86 3.93 4.87
N ILE A 36 -9.29 4.71 3.96
CA ILE A 36 -7.87 4.59 3.56
C ILE A 36 -6.95 5.40 4.47
N ASP A 37 -7.52 6.19 5.34
CA ASP A 37 -6.87 6.99 6.38
C ASP A 37 -6.49 6.13 7.61
N GLY A 38 -5.62 6.65 8.45
CA GLY A 38 -5.32 6.07 9.75
C GLY A 38 -4.34 4.89 9.78
N SER A 39 -3.83 4.41 8.63
CA SER A 39 -2.89 3.29 8.61
C SER A 39 -1.52 3.66 9.20
N ILE A 40 -1.02 4.84 8.88
CA ILE A 40 0.27 5.35 9.35
C ILE A 40 0.19 5.70 10.84
N SER A 41 -0.84 6.42 11.26
CA SER A 41 -1.06 6.79 12.66
C SER A 41 -1.23 5.56 13.54
N THR A 42 -1.93 4.52 13.06
CA THR A 42 -2.09 3.25 13.78
C THR A 42 -0.75 2.55 14.00
N ILE A 43 0.08 2.41 12.97
CA ILE A 43 1.36 1.71 13.11
C ILE A 43 2.34 2.50 13.98
N ILE A 44 2.34 3.83 13.89
CA ILE A 44 3.16 4.67 14.77
C ILE A 44 2.75 4.47 16.23
N GLY A 45 1.45 4.50 16.52
CA GLY A 45 0.93 4.25 17.88
C GLY A 45 1.35 2.88 18.42
N ALA A 46 1.27 1.83 17.59
CA ALA A 46 1.70 0.50 17.97
C ALA A 46 3.22 0.42 18.21
N ALA A 47 4.03 1.10 17.39
CA ALA A 47 5.48 1.12 17.50
C ALA A 47 5.97 1.84 18.76
N LEU A 48 5.27 2.88 19.19
CA LEU A 48 5.55 3.58 20.46
C LEU A 48 5.37 2.67 21.69
N CYS A 49 4.45 1.71 21.62
CA CYS A 49 4.19 0.80 22.74
C CYS A 49 5.26 -0.29 22.91
N ASN A 50 6.02 -0.61 21.87
CA ASN A 50 7.07 -1.63 21.95
C ASN A 50 8.25 -1.28 21.03
N PRO A 51 9.26 -0.58 21.56
CA PRO A 51 10.39 -0.09 20.80
C PRO A 51 11.35 -1.20 20.30
N ASP A 52 11.28 -2.39 20.89
CA ASP A 52 12.19 -3.50 20.57
C ASP A 52 11.74 -4.34 19.34
N ARG A 53 10.59 -3.99 18.76
CA ARG A 53 10.06 -4.66 17.56
C ARG A 53 10.10 -3.74 16.35
N LEU A 54 10.24 -4.33 15.17
CA LEU A 54 10.08 -3.62 13.90
C LEU A 54 8.61 -3.59 13.48
N TYR A 55 8.18 -2.44 13.01
CA TYR A 55 6.82 -2.18 12.55
C TYR A 55 6.85 -1.74 11.09
N TYR A 56 6.26 -2.56 10.22
CA TYR A 56 6.14 -2.31 8.80
C TYR A 56 4.72 -1.87 8.48
N CYS A 57 4.59 -0.78 7.72
CA CYS A 57 3.33 -0.35 7.12
C CYS A 57 3.44 -0.45 5.60
N VAL A 58 2.50 -1.10 4.93
CA VAL A 58 2.42 -1.12 3.47
C VAL A 58 1.13 -0.42 3.07
N VAL A 59 1.25 0.70 2.37
CA VAL A 59 0.12 1.54 1.96
C VAL A 59 0.29 2.03 0.54
N GLY A 60 -0.83 2.29 -0.16
CA GLY A 60 -0.80 3.05 -1.40
C GLY A 60 -0.47 4.53 -1.16
N ASP A 61 -0.04 5.22 -2.21
CA ASP A 61 0.29 6.65 -2.18
C ASP A 61 -0.90 7.51 -1.76
N LEU A 62 -2.10 7.25 -2.25
CA LEU A 62 -3.28 7.99 -1.84
C LEU A 62 -3.55 7.84 -0.32
N ALA A 63 -3.48 6.62 0.21
CA ALA A 63 -3.61 6.35 1.64
C ALA A 63 -2.51 7.02 2.47
N PHE A 64 -1.29 7.06 1.93
CA PHE A 64 -0.17 7.79 2.54
C PHE A 64 -0.48 9.27 2.69
N PHE A 65 -0.97 9.93 1.63
CA PHE A 65 -1.31 11.35 1.67
C PHE A 65 -2.48 11.68 2.60
N TYR A 66 -3.43 10.76 2.76
CA TYR A 66 -4.55 10.96 3.71
C TYR A 66 -4.10 10.95 5.17
N ASP A 67 -3.02 10.26 5.52
CA ASP A 67 -2.54 10.11 6.90
C ASP A 67 -1.11 10.65 7.11
N MET A 68 -0.56 11.39 6.13
CA MET A 68 0.81 11.90 6.18
C MET A 68 1.07 12.85 7.36
N ASN A 69 0.06 13.52 7.89
CA ASN A 69 0.21 14.39 9.04
C ASN A 69 0.72 13.66 10.29
N ALA A 70 0.44 12.36 10.40
CA ALA A 70 0.95 11.54 11.50
C ALA A 70 2.47 11.49 11.53
N LEU A 71 3.14 11.65 10.36
CA LEU A 71 4.60 11.66 10.24
C LEU A 71 5.26 12.90 10.87
N GLY A 72 4.50 13.98 11.07
CA GLY A 72 4.97 15.16 11.77
C GLY A 72 5.04 15.01 13.30
N ASN A 73 4.67 13.85 13.84
CA ASN A 73 4.73 13.60 15.27
C ASN A 73 6.20 13.49 15.75
N ARG A 74 6.61 14.35 16.69
CA ARG A 74 7.97 14.38 17.26
C ARG A 74 8.39 13.10 17.99
N HIS A 75 7.47 12.17 18.27
CA HIS A 75 7.73 10.96 19.02
C HIS A 75 7.85 9.71 18.14
N ILE A 76 7.90 9.84 16.82
CA ILE A 76 8.00 8.68 15.93
C ILE A 76 9.28 7.90 16.23
N PRO A 77 9.16 6.61 16.59
CA PRO A 77 10.30 5.81 16.96
C PRO A 77 11.04 5.27 15.72
N PRO A 78 12.34 4.97 15.83
CA PRO A 78 13.16 4.52 14.71
C PRO A 78 12.85 3.12 14.19
N ASN A 79 12.02 2.37 14.91
CA ASN A 79 11.58 1.01 14.55
C ASN A 79 10.43 0.96 13.54
N VAL A 80 10.02 2.11 12.97
CA VAL A 80 8.96 2.22 11.96
C VAL A 80 9.55 2.20 10.55
N ARG A 81 8.97 1.40 9.66
CA ARG A 81 9.27 1.33 8.23
C ARG A 81 7.97 1.39 7.44
N ILE A 82 7.86 2.39 6.57
CA ILE A 82 6.66 2.62 5.76
C ILE A 82 7.03 2.37 4.30
N LEU A 83 6.36 1.41 3.67
CA LEU A 83 6.48 1.10 2.25
C LEU A 83 5.28 1.72 1.55
N VAL A 84 5.53 2.72 0.73
CA VAL A 84 4.52 3.42 -0.05
C VAL A 84 4.53 2.86 -1.47
N VAL A 85 3.46 2.17 -1.85
CA VAL A 85 3.24 1.72 -3.23
C VAL A 85 2.66 2.89 -4.00
N ASN A 86 3.49 3.50 -4.85
CA ASN A 86 3.15 4.73 -5.56
C ASN A 86 2.89 4.43 -7.04
N ASN A 87 1.61 4.34 -7.40
CA ASN A 87 1.13 4.24 -8.78
C ASN A 87 0.48 5.54 -9.29
N GLY A 88 0.50 6.61 -8.48
CA GLY A 88 -0.01 7.94 -8.83
C GLY A 88 -1.53 8.09 -8.81
N LEU A 89 -2.27 7.08 -8.33
CA LEU A 89 -3.74 7.12 -8.35
C LEU A 89 -4.38 6.23 -7.27
N GLY A 90 -5.65 6.47 -7.02
CA GLY A 90 -6.48 5.58 -6.20
C GLY A 90 -6.96 4.37 -7.00
N PHE A 91 -6.09 3.39 -7.19
CA PHE A 91 -6.27 2.26 -8.10
C PHE A 91 -7.58 1.47 -7.89
N GLU A 92 -8.05 1.37 -6.66
CA GLU A 92 -9.34 0.72 -6.35
C GLU A 92 -10.52 1.34 -7.12
N MET A 93 -10.45 2.61 -7.45
CA MET A 93 -11.50 3.31 -8.18
C MET A 93 -11.52 2.99 -9.68
N LYS A 94 -10.43 2.39 -10.19
CA LYS A 94 -10.28 1.99 -11.61
C LYS A 94 -11.00 0.68 -11.94
N PHE A 95 -11.41 -0.10 -10.94
CA PHE A 95 -12.12 -1.34 -11.20
C PHE A 95 -13.44 -1.11 -11.94
N PRO A 96 -13.74 -1.91 -12.98
CA PRO A 96 -14.99 -1.78 -13.76
C PRO A 96 -16.27 -1.89 -12.91
N THR A 97 -16.19 -2.54 -11.76
CA THR A 97 -17.28 -2.68 -10.79
C THR A 97 -17.44 -1.48 -9.87
N SER A 98 -16.53 -0.50 -9.92
CA SER A 98 -16.66 0.72 -9.13
C SER A 98 -17.74 1.64 -9.72
N TRP A 99 -18.51 2.26 -8.84
CA TRP A 99 -19.54 3.23 -9.24
C TRP A 99 -18.95 4.40 -10.04
N GLY A 100 -17.78 4.88 -9.61
CA GLY A 100 -17.09 5.97 -10.27
C GLY A 100 -16.69 5.65 -11.70
N CYS A 101 -16.11 4.47 -11.93
CA CYS A 101 -15.74 4.01 -13.25
C CYS A 101 -16.98 3.86 -14.17
N SER A 102 -18.08 3.32 -13.64
CA SER A 102 -19.33 3.20 -14.40
C SER A 102 -19.89 4.58 -14.80
N ILE A 103 -19.85 5.57 -13.91
CA ILE A 103 -20.29 6.94 -14.20
C ILE A 103 -19.38 7.60 -15.23
N ALA A 104 -18.05 7.53 -15.05
CA ALA A 104 -17.08 8.10 -15.96
C ALA A 104 -17.27 7.57 -17.39
N ASN A 105 -17.44 6.26 -17.54
CA ASN A 105 -17.73 5.63 -18.81
C ASN A 105 -19.07 6.10 -19.43
N ALA A 106 -20.11 6.24 -18.61
CA ALA A 106 -21.43 6.68 -19.06
C ALA A 106 -21.44 8.12 -19.60
N ILE A 107 -20.60 8.99 -19.08
CA ILE A 107 -20.48 10.40 -19.50
C ILE A 107 -19.30 10.66 -20.43
N GLY A 108 -18.52 9.63 -20.78
CA GLY A 108 -17.43 9.71 -21.74
C GLY A 108 -16.19 10.48 -21.25
N VAL A 109 -15.92 10.46 -19.95
CA VAL A 109 -14.72 11.07 -19.36
C VAL A 109 -13.74 10.00 -18.88
N SER A 110 -12.45 10.38 -18.75
CA SER A 110 -11.43 9.49 -18.23
C SER A 110 -11.64 9.24 -16.74
N GLU A 111 -11.75 7.99 -16.33
CA GLU A 111 -11.76 7.62 -14.92
C GLU A 111 -10.50 8.03 -14.18
N ASN A 112 -9.36 8.05 -14.85
CA ASN A 112 -8.10 8.48 -14.25
C ASN A 112 -8.15 9.94 -13.81
N ASP A 113 -8.73 10.81 -14.62
CA ASP A 113 -8.73 12.26 -14.36
C ASP A 113 -9.75 12.68 -13.30
N TYR A 114 -10.89 11.97 -13.20
CA TYR A 114 -12.03 12.44 -12.39
C TYR A 114 -12.43 11.49 -11.27
N VAL A 115 -12.02 10.24 -11.31
CA VAL A 115 -12.48 9.21 -10.38
C VAL A 115 -11.35 8.62 -9.56
N CYS A 116 -10.24 8.29 -10.19
CA CYS A 116 -9.15 7.57 -9.54
C CYS A 116 -8.20 8.43 -8.73
N ALA A 117 -8.51 9.71 -8.54
CA ALA A 117 -7.65 10.69 -7.87
C ALA A 117 -6.22 10.74 -8.45
N ALA A 118 -6.10 10.50 -9.76
CA ALA A 118 -4.82 10.55 -10.46
C ALA A 118 -4.21 11.95 -10.36
N GLY A 119 -2.89 12.02 -10.24
CA GLY A 119 -2.19 13.29 -10.14
C GLY A 119 -2.54 14.10 -8.89
N HIS A 120 -3.01 13.46 -7.82
CA HIS A 120 -3.35 14.13 -6.55
C HIS A 120 -2.14 14.85 -5.91
N TYR A 121 -0.96 14.66 -6.44
CA TYR A 121 0.23 15.47 -6.14
C TYR A 121 0.96 15.81 -7.45
N SER A 122 1.37 17.06 -7.59
CA SER A 122 2.00 17.55 -8.82
C SER A 122 3.54 17.46 -8.83
N GLN A 123 4.14 17.15 -7.68
CA GLN A 123 5.58 17.14 -7.50
C GLN A 123 6.14 15.72 -7.35
N PRO A 124 6.94 15.23 -8.30
CA PRO A 124 7.43 13.84 -8.30
C PRO A 124 8.34 13.49 -7.11
N ASN A 125 8.83 14.49 -6.39
CA ASN A 125 9.69 14.30 -5.21
C ASN A 125 8.97 14.66 -3.90
N LEU A 126 7.64 14.79 -3.89
CA LEU A 126 6.92 15.26 -2.72
C LEU A 126 7.12 14.34 -1.51
N ILE A 127 6.99 13.03 -1.68
CA ILE A 127 7.21 12.06 -0.61
C ILE A 127 8.64 12.14 -0.09
N LYS A 128 9.63 12.23 -1.00
CA LYS A 128 11.03 12.41 -0.64
C LYS A 128 11.26 13.65 0.21
N CYS A 129 10.85 14.81 -0.32
CA CYS A 129 11.06 16.08 0.39
C CYS A 129 10.39 16.09 1.77
N TYR A 130 9.20 15.51 1.87
CA TYR A 130 8.47 15.40 3.13
C TYR A 130 9.19 14.47 4.12
N ALA A 131 9.58 13.27 3.67
CA ALA A 131 10.29 12.30 4.48
C ALA A 131 11.64 12.86 5.02
N GLU A 132 12.45 13.40 4.12
CA GLU A 132 13.75 13.95 4.46
C GLU A 132 13.62 15.20 5.37
N GLY A 133 12.64 16.06 5.09
CA GLY A 133 12.34 17.25 5.92
C GLY A 133 11.92 16.90 7.35
N LEU A 134 11.29 15.74 7.56
CA LEU A 134 10.92 15.21 8.87
C LEU A 134 11.99 14.31 9.50
N GLY A 135 13.13 14.11 8.83
CA GLY A 135 14.26 13.36 9.36
C GLY A 135 14.19 11.85 9.18
N PHE A 136 13.35 11.34 8.28
CA PHE A 136 13.31 9.92 7.93
C PHE A 136 14.47 9.53 7.00
N ASN A 137 14.90 8.27 7.07
CA ASN A 137 15.64 7.65 6.00
C ASN A 137 14.69 7.41 4.83
N TYR A 138 15.03 7.92 3.66
CA TYR A 138 14.23 7.76 2.46
C TYR A 138 14.94 6.88 1.42
N VAL A 139 14.20 5.94 0.86
CA VAL A 139 14.66 5.07 -0.23
C VAL A 139 13.61 5.11 -1.34
N ARG A 140 14.04 5.41 -2.57
CA ARG A 140 13.20 5.30 -3.77
C ARG A 140 13.59 4.04 -4.54
N VAL A 141 12.59 3.32 -5.00
CA VAL A 141 12.74 2.10 -5.79
C VAL A 141 11.87 2.25 -7.03
N ASN A 142 12.49 2.26 -8.21
CA ASN A 142 11.80 2.49 -9.48
C ASN A 142 11.48 1.19 -10.24
N ASP A 143 12.12 0.09 -9.87
CA ASP A 143 11.91 -1.20 -10.50
C ASP A 143 12.25 -2.38 -9.57
N LYS A 144 11.95 -3.60 -10.02
CA LYS A 144 12.23 -4.83 -9.30
C LYS A 144 13.72 -5.03 -8.98
N LYS A 145 14.61 -4.59 -9.86
CA LYS A 145 16.07 -4.74 -9.68
C LYS A 145 16.53 -3.85 -8.52
N GLU A 146 16.11 -2.60 -8.50
CA GLU A 146 16.39 -1.67 -7.40
C GLU A 146 15.79 -2.17 -6.08
N TYR A 147 14.57 -2.73 -6.12
CA TYR A 147 13.95 -3.36 -4.95
C TYR A 147 14.83 -4.46 -4.38
N LEU A 148 15.30 -5.38 -5.21
CA LEU A 148 16.15 -6.50 -4.77
C LEU A 148 17.50 -6.03 -4.23
N LEU A 149 18.07 -4.95 -4.76
CA LEU A 149 19.31 -4.35 -4.23
C LEU A 149 19.11 -3.76 -2.84
N ASN A 150 17.98 -3.14 -2.57
CA ASN A 150 17.65 -2.52 -1.28
C ASN A 150 16.98 -3.49 -0.29
N LEU A 151 16.58 -4.69 -0.74
CA LEU A 151 15.79 -5.63 0.06
C LEU A 151 16.44 -5.98 1.40
N LYS A 152 17.76 -6.15 1.41
CA LYS A 152 18.52 -6.48 2.63
C LYS A 152 18.39 -5.39 3.69
N ASP A 153 18.42 -4.13 3.29
CA ASP A 153 18.32 -2.99 4.21
C ASP A 153 16.86 -2.78 4.64
N ILE A 154 15.91 -2.90 3.70
CA ILE A 154 14.48 -2.81 3.97
C ILE A 154 14.02 -3.90 4.97
N THR A 155 14.55 -5.12 4.85
CA THR A 155 14.15 -6.26 5.70
C THR A 155 15.11 -6.57 6.84
N SER A 156 16.17 -5.76 7.02
CA SER A 156 17.13 -5.93 8.11
C SER A 156 16.42 -5.99 9.47
N ALA A 157 16.80 -6.95 10.32
CA ALA A 157 16.29 -7.05 11.67
C ALA A 157 16.81 -5.94 12.62
N LYS A 158 17.80 -5.16 12.17
CA LYS A 158 18.40 -4.09 12.96
C LYS A 158 17.50 -2.85 12.92
N ILE A 159 17.14 -2.33 14.09
CA ILE A 159 16.51 -1.03 14.19
C ILE A 159 17.57 0.04 13.85
N THR A 160 17.23 0.92 12.92
CA THR A 160 18.07 2.02 12.46
C THR A 160 17.97 3.22 13.41
N GLU A 161 18.84 4.20 13.27
CA GLU A 161 18.77 5.43 14.08
C GLU A 161 17.54 6.29 13.78
N LYS A 162 16.99 6.16 12.57
CA LYS A 162 15.85 6.93 12.08
C LYS A 162 14.79 5.99 11.53
N PRO A 163 13.50 6.36 11.58
CA PRO A 163 12.47 5.65 10.87
C PRO A 163 12.71 5.71 9.35
N MET A 164 12.11 4.79 8.60
CA MET A 164 12.37 4.66 7.17
C MET A 164 11.07 4.78 6.36
N ILE A 165 11.15 5.50 5.24
CA ILE A 165 10.14 5.50 4.18
C ILE A 165 10.76 4.93 2.90
N VAL A 166 10.13 3.91 2.34
CA VAL A 166 10.49 3.30 1.06
C VAL A 166 9.38 3.60 0.07
N GLU A 167 9.67 4.37 -0.95
CA GLU A 167 8.74 4.68 -2.03
C GLU A 167 8.96 3.73 -3.20
N LEU A 168 7.98 2.85 -3.44
CA LEU A 168 7.98 1.87 -4.53
C LEU A 168 7.17 2.46 -5.69
N ILE A 169 7.87 2.84 -6.76
CA ILE A 169 7.22 3.34 -7.98
C ILE A 169 6.69 2.15 -8.77
N VAL A 170 5.40 2.15 -9.02
CA VAL A 170 4.69 1.09 -9.73
C VAL A 170 3.92 1.71 -10.89
N ASP A 171 3.99 1.07 -12.06
CA ASP A 171 3.14 1.42 -13.18
C ASP A 171 1.73 0.84 -12.98
N SER A 172 0.72 1.65 -13.20
CA SER A 172 -0.68 1.23 -13.02
C SER A 172 -1.12 0.20 -14.08
N GLU A 173 -0.50 0.17 -15.25
CA GLU A 173 -0.78 -0.84 -16.30
C GLU A 173 -0.18 -2.19 -15.91
N ASP A 174 1.03 -2.20 -15.35
CA ASP A 174 1.65 -3.42 -14.80
C ASP A 174 0.83 -4.00 -13.64
N GLU A 175 0.25 -3.15 -12.79
CA GLU A 175 -0.64 -3.57 -11.71
C GLU A 175 -1.94 -4.19 -12.26
N ASP A 176 -2.56 -3.59 -13.26
CA ASP A 176 -3.72 -4.14 -13.97
C ASP A 176 -3.41 -5.53 -14.54
N MET A 177 -2.28 -5.66 -15.25
CA MET A 177 -1.88 -6.95 -15.82
C MET A 177 -1.64 -8.01 -14.75
N ALA A 178 -0.99 -7.65 -13.65
CA ALA A 178 -0.73 -8.57 -12.55
C ALA A 178 -2.03 -9.05 -11.88
N LEU A 179 -2.98 -8.16 -11.63
CA LEU A 179 -4.27 -8.51 -11.03
C LEU A 179 -5.13 -9.36 -11.96
N ASN A 180 -5.14 -9.07 -13.27
CA ASN A 180 -5.83 -9.89 -14.27
C ASN A 180 -5.21 -11.28 -14.36
N LEU A 181 -3.88 -11.40 -14.33
CA LEU A 181 -3.19 -12.69 -14.33
C LEU A 181 -3.55 -13.52 -13.10
N ILE A 182 -3.49 -12.92 -11.91
CA ILE A 182 -3.86 -13.57 -10.64
C ILE A 182 -5.33 -14.02 -10.70
N GLY A 183 -6.22 -13.17 -11.18
CA GLY A 183 -7.63 -13.50 -11.37
C GLY A 183 -7.86 -14.70 -12.30
N SER A 184 -7.04 -14.84 -13.33
CA SER A 184 -7.13 -15.97 -14.28
C SER A 184 -6.60 -17.29 -13.69
N ILE A 185 -5.61 -17.26 -12.83
CA ILE A 185 -5.06 -18.44 -12.15
C ILE A 185 -6.07 -19.07 -11.18
N MET A 186 -6.93 -18.25 -10.60
CA MET A 186 -7.93 -18.68 -9.60
C MET A 186 -9.17 -19.36 -10.22
N VAL A 187 -9.30 -19.38 -11.54
CA VAL A 187 -10.46 -19.92 -12.26
C VAL A 187 -10.10 -21.28 -12.84
N ASP A 188 -10.26 -22.33 -12.04
CA ASP A 188 -10.39 -23.69 -12.57
C ASP A 188 -11.89 -24.00 -12.85
N ASP A 189 -12.16 -25.04 -13.65
CA ASP A 189 -13.53 -25.43 -14.03
C ASP A 189 -14.44 -25.70 -12.82
N SER A 190 -13.89 -26.12 -11.67
CA SER A 190 -14.64 -26.36 -10.44
C SER A 190 -15.07 -25.06 -9.74
N ASN A 191 -14.34 -23.98 -9.95
CA ASN A 191 -14.64 -22.65 -9.41
C ASN A 191 -15.58 -21.85 -10.31
N LEU A 192 -15.60 -22.07 -11.61
CA LEU A 192 -16.56 -21.46 -12.55
C LEU A 192 -18.00 -21.71 -12.14
N ALA A 193 -18.32 -22.95 -11.74
CA ALA A 193 -19.66 -23.31 -11.26
C ALA A 193 -20.04 -22.55 -9.98
N LYS A 194 -19.09 -22.37 -9.03
CA LYS A 194 -19.32 -21.63 -7.78
C LYS A 194 -19.49 -20.13 -8.01
N VAL A 195 -18.75 -19.56 -8.97
CA VAL A 195 -18.87 -18.15 -9.35
C VAL A 195 -20.20 -17.90 -10.07
N ALA A 196 -20.64 -18.82 -10.93
CA ALA A 196 -21.95 -18.75 -11.60
C ALA A 196 -23.10 -18.80 -10.58
N ILE A 197 -23.03 -19.67 -9.59
CA ILE A 197 -24.02 -19.76 -8.51
C ILE A 197 -24.09 -18.48 -7.68
N LYS A 198 -22.93 -17.88 -7.32
CA LYS A 198 -22.89 -16.60 -6.58
C LYS A 198 -23.44 -15.40 -7.35
N LYS A 199 -23.47 -15.46 -8.69
CA LYS A 199 -24.07 -14.40 -9.52
C LYS A 199 -25.57 -14.60 -9.76
N ALA A 200 -26.10 -15.77 -9.44
CA ALA A 200 -27.50 -16.13 -9.62
C ALA A 200 -28.34 -16.00 -8.33
N ILE A 201 -27.71 -15.71 -7.19
CA ILE A 201 -28.31 -15.40 -5.89
C ILE A 201 -28.15 -13.92 -5.60
#